data_49466643b5b5455e239214d9a34517a9
#
_entry.id   49466643b5b5455e239214d9a34517a9
#
_cell.length_a   1.000
_cell.length_b   1.000
_cell.length_c   1.000
_cell.angle_alpha   90.00
_cell.angle_beta   90.00
_cell.angle_gamma   90.00
#
_symmetry.space_group_name_H-M   'P 1'
#
loop_
_entity.id
_entity.type
_entity.pdbx_description
1 polymer ?
#
loop_
_entity_poly.entity_id
_entity_poly.type
_entity_poly.pdbx_seq_one_letter_code
_entity_poly.pdbx_strand_id
1 'polypeptide(L)'
;MIAQPENICVEIQASLTRSGLFAGADDSSNLGNSWRVSPKPFFLSSEDAEFFHQLGPHLLKFYTAWNKLYLESVKGTKWFAQYLDAGKPQELVEFGRMKRFRRTLPSLLRPDVIVTEGGFAVTELDSVPGGFGLTAELMSLYKDPSWQIIGHSLGGIPTLFYK
;
A
#
# COMPACT_ATOMS: atom_id res chain seq x y z
N MET A 1 5.55 7.60 33.51
CA MET A 1 5.42 8.96 32.90
C MET A 1 4.88 8.78 31.50
N ILE A 2 3.67 9.23 31.23
CA ILE A 2 3.11 9.21 29.86
C ILE A 2 3.83 10.35 29.12
N ALA A 3 4.54 10.01 28.05
CA ALA A 3 5.22 11.01 27.21
C ALA A 3 4.19 12.03 26.69
N GLN A 4 4.56 13.31 26.71
CA GLN A 4 3.70 14.36 26.15
C GLN A 4 3.52 14.11 24.65
N PRO A 5 2.30 14.24 24.09
CA PRO A 5 2.03 13.96 22.68
C PRO A 5 2.96 14.67 21.70
N GLU A 6 3.37 15.90 22.04
CA GLU A 6 4.32 16.70 21.24
C GLU A 6 5.69 16.04 21.14
N ASN A 7 6.17 15.42 22.23
CA ASN A 7 7.47 14.73 22.23
C ASN A 7 7.45 13.51 21.32
N ILE A 8 6.34 12.78 21.27
CA ILE A 8 6.18 11.61 20.38
C ILE A 8 6.29 12.02 18.92
N CYS A 9 5.62 13.10 18.51
CA CYS A 9 5.71 13.59 17.15
C CYS A 9 7.13 14.01 16.78
N VAL A 10 7.85 14.68 17.67
CA VAL A 10 9.24 15.10 17.46
C VAL A 10 10.16 13.88 17.32
N GLU A 11 10.00 12.87 18.17
CA GLU A 11 10.78 11.63 18.10
C GLU A 11 10.55 10.87 16.80
N ILE A 12 9.29 10.74 16.35
CA ILE A 12 8.94 10.09 15.08
C ILE A 12 9.55 10.86 13.91
N GLN A 13 9.39 12.18 13.86
CA GLN A 13 9.97 13.01 12.80
C GLN A 13 11.50 12.91 12.75
N ALA A 14 12.14 12.96 13.90
CA ALA A 14 13.60 12.82 13.99
C ALA A 14 14.08 11.44 13.50
N SER A 15 13.33 10.39 13.79
CA SER A 15 13.65 9.03 13.31
C SER A 15 13.50 8.92 11.80
N LEU A 16 12.41 9.41 11.23
CA LEU A 16 12.16 9.42 9.80
C LEU A 16 13.23 10.21 9.04
N THR A 17 13.67 11.35 9.58
CA THR A 17 14.74 12.16 8.98
C THR A 17 16.07 11.42 9.00
N ARG A 18 16.41 10.75 10.12
CA ARG A 18 17.65 9.96 10.23
C ARG A 18 17.69 8.76 9.28
N SER A 19 16.54 8.15 9.02
CA SER A 19 16.45 7.01 8.09
C SER A 19 16.58 7.41 6.61
N GLY A 20 16.57 8.70 6.30
CA GLY A 20 16.60 9.22 4.93
C GLY A 20 15.30 9.00 4.15
N LEU A 21 14.25 8.49 4.82
CA LEU A 21 12.93 8.26 4.21
C LEU A 21 12.07 9.52 4.16
N PHE A 22 12.49 10.55 4.87
CA PHE A 22 11.80 11.82 4.99
C PHE A 22 12.80 12.96 4.83
N ALA A 23 12.65 13.75 3.79
CA ALA A 23 13.42 14.99 3.67
C ALA A 23 12.90 15.96 4.72
N GLY A 24 13.76 16.39 5.62
CA GLY A 24 13.41 17.32 6.69
C GLY A 24 12.84 18.64 6.16
N ALA A 25 12.15 19.35 7.04
CA ALA A 25 11.47 20.62 6.76
C ALA A 25 12.39 21.79 6.34
N ASP A 26 13.68 21.57 6.21
CA ASP A 26 14.67 22.61 5.84
C ASP A 26 14.75 22.90 4.34
N ASP A 27 13.99 22.19 3.50
CA ASP A 27 13.87 22.57 2.11
C ASP A 27 12.86 23.71 1.98
N SER A 28 13.35 24.93 2.18
CA SER A 28 12.59 26.17 2.05
C SER A 28 11.99 26.41 0.65
N SER A 29 12.25 25.52 -0.31
CA SER A 29 11.69 25.52 -1.66
C SER A 29 10.32 24.83 -1.77
N ASN A 30 9.91 24.04 -0.76
CA ASN A 30 8.66 23.30 -0.74
C ASN A 30 7.71 23.78 0.37
N LEU A 31 7.13 24.95 0.17
CA LEU A 31 6.11 25.54 1.05
C LEU A 31 4.80 24.73 1.23
N GLY A 32 4.71 23.50 0.70
CA GLY A 32 3.48 22.72 0.70
C GLY A 32 3.50 21.35 1.36
N ASN A 33 4.64 20.74 1.63
CA ASN A 33 4.74 19.33 1.98
C ASN A 33 5.43 19.03 3.31
N SER A 34 5.15 19.80 4.35
CA SER A 34 5.49 19.35 5.70
C SER A 34 4.50 18.25 6.11
N TRP A 35 4.92 17.00 6.07
CA TRP A 35 4.15 15.88 6.61
C TRP A 35 3.89 16.11 8.08
N ARG A 36 2.64 16.01 8.47
CA ARG A 36 2.25 16.05 9.88
C ARG A 36 2.21 14.64 10.42
N VAL A 37 2.97 14.40 11.47
CA VAL A 37 2.95 13.15 12.20
C VAL A 37 1.88 13.23 13.29
N SER A 38 1.04 12.20 13.41
CA SER A 38 0.08 12.08 14.50
C SER A 38 0.76 11.49 15.74
N PRO A 39 0.43 11.93 16.96
CA PRO A 39 0.92 11.30 18.20
C PRO A 39 0.33 9.91 18.45
N LYS A 40 -0.70 9.53 17.73
CA LYS A 40 -1.38 8.23 17.83
C LYS A 40 -1.66 7.66 16.45
N PRO A 41 -1.61 6.33 16.28
CA PRO A 41 -2.04 5.70 15.05
C PRO A 41 -3.55 5.86 14.85
N PHE A 42 -4.02 5.58 13.65
CA PHE A 42 -5.44 5.48 13.37
C PHE A 42 -5.98 4.18 13.98
N PHE A 43 -6.99 4.29 14.84
CA PHE A 43 -7.61 3.13 15.49
C PHE A 43 -8.79 2.63 14.67
N LEU A 44 -8.84 1.32 14.51
CA LEU A 44 -9.94 0.60 13.88
C LEU A 44 -10.77 -0.12 14.94
N SER A 45 -12.08 -0.22 14.72
CA SER A 45 -12.92 -1.16 15.45
C SER A 45 -12.55 -2.61 15.09
N SER A 46 -13.04 -3.58 15.83
CA SER A 46 -12.84 -4.99 15.49
C SER A 46 -13.50 -5.35 14.15
N GLU A 47 -14.64 -4.74 13.85
CA GLU A 47 -15.36 -4.91 12.59
C GLU A 47 -14.56 -4.33 11.41
N ASP A 48 -14.00 -3.14 11.59
CA ASP A 48 -13.13 -2.51 10.60
C ASP A 48 -11.86 -3.33 10.34
N ALA A 49 -11.26 -3.85 11.42
CA ALA A 49 -10.09 -4.71 11.29
C ALA A 49 -10.39 -5.99 10.48
N GLU A 50 -11.56 -6.60 10.70
CA GLU A 50 -12.01 -7.76 9.94
C GLU A 50 -12.19 -7.44 8.45
N PHE A 51 -12.72 -6.26 8.11
CA PHE A 51 -12.78 -5.79 6.73
C PHE A 51 -11.40 -5.85 6.06
N PHE A 52 -10.37 -5.31 6.70
CA PHE A 52 -9.02 -5.32 6.15
C PHE A 52 -8.40 -6.72 6.07
N HIS A 53 -8.70 -7.61 7.01
CA HIS A 53 -8.28 -9.01 6.95
C HIS A 53 -8.90 -9.75 5.75
N GLN A 54 -10.14 -9.46 5.42
CA GLN A 54 -10.84 -10.08 4.29
C GLN A 54 -10.50 -9.44 2.94
N LEU A 55 -10.05 -8.19 2.93
CA LEU A 55 -9.77 -7.45 1.71
C LEU A 55 -8.70 -8.14 0.83
N GLY A 56 -7.63 -8.65 1.43
CA GLY A 56 -6.56 -9.31 0.70
C GLY A 56 -7.02 -10.47 -0.18
N PRO A 57 -7.75 -11.46 0.35
CA PRO A 57 -8.35 -12.55 -0.44
C PRO A 57 -9.29 -12.07 -1.56
N HIS A 58 -10.05 -11.01 -1.33
CA HIS A 58 -10.92 -10.43 -2.36
C HIS A 58 -10.13 -9.77 -3.48
N LEU A 59 -9.08 -9.02 -3.15
CA LEU A 59 -8.18 -8.41 -4.14
C LEU A 59 -7.47 -9.48 -4.98
N LEU A 60 -7.03 -10.57 -4.37
CA LEU A 60 -6.42 -11.68 -5.09
C LEU A 60 -7.38 -12.32 -6.09
N LYS A 61 -8.64 -12.54 -5.72
CA LYS A 61 -9.70 -13.02 -6.63
C LYS A 61 -9.94 -12.03 -7.77
N PHE A 62 -10.01 -10.74 -7.45
CA PHE A 62 -10.20 -9.68 -8.44
C PHE A 62 -9.07 -9.68 -9.48
N TYR A 63 -7.81 -9.65 -9.05
CA TYR A 63 -6.67 -9.65 -9.97
C TYR A 63 -6.58 -10.96 -10.78
N THR A 64 -6.93 -12.08 -10.19
CA THR A 64 -7.01 -13.37 -10.91
C THR A 64 -8.04 -13.30 -12.05
N ALA A 65 -9.24 -12.80 -11.76
CA ALA A 65 -10.30 -12.65 -12.74
C ALA A 65 -9.94 -11.63 -13.82
N TRP A 66 -9.35 -10.50 -13.41
CA TRP A 66 -8.88 -9.45 -14.30
C TRP A 66 -7.80 -9.95 -15.28
N ASN A 67 -6.81 -10.66 -14.77
CA ASN A 67 -5.75 -11.24 -15.59
C ASN A 67 -6.31 -12.28 -16.58
N LYS A 68 -7.27 -13.12 -16.14
CA LYS A 68 -7.96 -14.07 -17.01
C LYS A 68 -8.70 -13.33 -18.14
N LEU A 69 -9.47 -12.30 -17.81
CA LEU A 69 -10.21 -11.49 -18.79
C LEU A 69 -9.26 -10.85 -19.81
N TYR A 70 -8.12 -10.31 -19.35
CA TYR A 70 -7.09 -9.76 -20.24
C TYR A 70 -6.59 -10.82 -21.22
N LEU A 71 -6.18 -11.98 -20.76
CA LEU A 71 -5.63 -13.05 -21.59
C LEU A 71 -6.66 -13.63 -22.56
N GLU A 72 -7.92 -13.70 -22.18
CA GLU A 72 -9.01 -14.09 -23.07
C GLU A 72 -9.27 -13.03 -24.14
N SER A 73 -9.24 -11.76 -23.77
CA SER A 73 -9.40 -10.64 -24.68
C SER A 73 -8.28 -10.56 -25.73
N VAL A 74 -7.06 -10.91 -25.37
CA VAL A 74 -5.94 -10.99 -26.33
C VAL A 74 -6.21 -12.02 -27.43
N LYS A 75 -6.90 -13.10 -27.10
CA LYS A 75 -7.23 -14.18 -28.06
C LYS A 75 -8.50 -13.92 -28.86
N GLY A 76 -9.45 -13.20 -28.29
CA GLY A 76 -10.80 -13.00 -28.84
C GLY A 76 -11.07 -11.59 -29.36
N THR A 77 -12.06 -10.92 -28.79
CA THR A 77 -12.55 -9.61 -29.25
C THR A 77 -11.58 -8.45 -29.03
N LYS A 78 -10.56 -8.62 -28.27
CA LYS A 78 -9.44 -7.69 -28.01
C LYS A 78 -9.78 -6.32 -27.42
N TRP A 79 -11.06 -5.95 -27.26
CA TRP A 79 -11.42 -4.60 -26.79
C TRP A 79 -10.79 -4.27 -25.42
N PHE A 80 -10.83 -5.18 -24.48
CA PHE A 80 -10.32 -5.00 -23.13
C PHE A 80 -8.79 -4.89 -23.12
N ALA A 81 -8.11 -5.81 -23.84
CA ALA A 81 -6.65 -5.77 -23.98
C ALA A 81 -6.18 -4.48 -24.68
N GLN A 82 -6.91 -3.99 -25.68
CA GLN A 82 -6.55 -2.74 -26.36
C GLN A 82 -6.49 -1.55 -25.41
N TYR A 83 -7.45 -1.43 -24.47
CA TYR A 83 -7.42 -0.35 -23.48
C TYR A 83 -6.26 -0.49 -22.51
N LEU A 84 -6.01 -1.70 -22.02
CA LEU A 84 -4.93 -1.94 -21.06
C LEU A 84 -3.54 -1.81 -21.67
N ASP A 85 -3.39 -2.06 -22.97
CA ASP A 85 -2.13 -1.95 -23.67
C ASP A 85 -1.88 -0.54 -24.25
N ALA A 86 -2.93 0.29 -24.32
CA ALA A 86 -2.84 1.62 -24.87
C ALA A 86 -1.73 2.45 -24.20
N GLY A 87 -0.88 3.07 -25.02
CA GLY A 87 0.23 3.91 -24.56
C GLY A 87 1.44 3.16 -24.00
N LYS A 88 1.42 1.83 -23.95
CA LYS A 88 2.58 1.02 -23.53
C LYS A 88 3.49 0.70 -24.73
N PRO A 89 4.82 0.67 -24.52
CA PRO A 89 5.74 0.14 -25.52
C PRO A 89 5.37 -1.30 -25.91
N GLN A 90 5.46 -1.62 -27.19
CA GLN A 90 5.06 -2.95 -27.69
C GLN A 90 5.87 -4.07 -27.04
N GLU A 91 7.16 -3.86 -26.83
CA GLU A 91 8.05 -4.82 -26.19
C GLU A 91 7.60 -5.16 -24.77
N LEU A 92 7.09 -4.17 -24.02
CA LEU A 92 6.55 -4.38 -22.68
C LEU A 92 5.27 -5.21 -22.71
N VAL A 93 4.38 -4.95 -23.68
CA VAL A 93 3.16 -5.72 -23.89
C VAL A 93 3.48 -7.17 -24.22
N GLU A 94 4.40 -7.40 -25.16
CA GLU A 94 4.84 -8.73 -25.58
C GLU A 94 5.49 -9.49 -24.43
N PHE A 95 6.37 -8.83 -23.66
CA PHE A 95 6.99 -9.40 -22.47
C PHE A 95 5.95 -9.86 -21.45
N GLY A 96 4.98 -9.01 -21.11
CA GLY A 96 3.90 -9.35 -20.17
C GLY A 96 3.02 -10.52 -20.63
N ARG A 97 2.91 -10.72 -21.95
CA ARG A 97 2.12 -11.81 -22.54
C ARG A 97 2.86 -13.15 -22.65
N MET A 98 4.15 -13.21 -22.32
CA MET A 98 4.91 -14.45 -22.33
C MET A 98 4.29 -15.51 -21.45
N LYS A 99 4.35 -16.79 -21.87
CA LYS A 99 3.76 -17.93 -21.17
C LYS A 99 4.15 -18.00 -19.68
N ARG A 100 5.41 -17.66 -19.36
CA ARG A 100 5.95 -17.68 -17.99
C ARG A 100 5.27 -16.69 -17.06
N PHE A 101 4.70 -15.59 -17.57
CA PHE A 101 4.08 -14.53 -16.77
C PHE A 101 2.56 -14.60 -16.71
N ARG A 102 1.92 -15.51 -17.48
CA ARG A 102 0.45 -15.57 -17.56
C ARG A 102 -0.29 -15.81 -16.25
N ARG A 103 0.39 -16.33 -15.24
CA ARG A 103 -0.18 -16.56 -13.91
C ARG A 103 0.46 -15.71 -12.84
N THR A 104 1.35 -14.81 -13.21
CA THR A 104 2.02 -13.91 -12.28
C THR A 104 1.06 -12.78 -11.96
N LEU A 105 0.80 -12.57 -10.69
CA LEU A 105 0.04 -11.46 -10.15
C LEU A 105 1.01 -10.50 -9.45
N PRO A 106 0.62 -9.24 -9.23
CA PRO A 106 1.42 -8.32 -8.43
C PRO A 106 1.73 -8.93 -7.06
N SER A 107 3.00 -8.86 -6.65
CA SER A 107 3.44 -9.37 -5.34
C SER A 107 2.98 -8.48 -4.20
N LEU A 108 2.74 -7.21 -4.49
CA LEU A 108 2.31 -6.19 -3.55
C LEU A 108 1.16 -5.40 -4.16
N LEU A 109 0.15 -5.14 -3.35
CA LEU A 109 -1.03 -4.35 -3.73
C LEU A 109 -1.25 -3.29 -2.65
N ARG A 110 -1.54 -2.06 -3.08
CA ARG A 110 -1.95 -0.98 -2.20
C ARG A 110 -3.30 -0.46 -2.64
N PRO A 111 -4.39 -0.90 -1.99
CA PRO A 111 -5.69 -0.26 -2.17
C PRO A 111 -5.69 1.09 -1.47
N ASP A 112 -6.15 2.13 -2.14
CA ASP A 112 -6.52 3.38 -1.49
C ASP A 112 -7.95 3.27 -1.00
N VAL A 113 -8.15 3.56 0.29
CA VAL A 113 -9.40 3.30 0.99
C VAL A 113 -9.87 4.59 1.65
N ILE A 114 -11.14 4.93 1.46
CA ILE A 114 -11.79 6.05 2.14
C ILE A 114 -12.84 5.56 3.14
N VAL A 115 -12.96 6.28 4.25
CA VAL A 115 -14.00 6.06 5.26
C VAL A 115 -15.30 6.66 4.74
N THR A 116 -16.39 5.90 4.84
CA THR A 116 -17.73 6.32 4.46
C THR A 116 -18.71 6.07 5.61
N GLU A 117 -19.93 6.57 5.53
CA GLU A 117 -20.98 6.29 6.52
C GLU A 117 -21.32 4.78 6.62
N GLY A 118 -21.14 4.02 5.53
CA GLY A 118 -21.40 2.58 5.46
C GLY A 118 -20.13 1.71 5.66
N GLY A 119 -19.02 2.26 6.16
CA GLY A 119 -17.76 1.54 6.34
C GLY A 119 -16.65 2.05 5.42
N PHE A 120 -16.02 1.18 4.63
CA PHE A 120 -14.90 1.53 3.76
C PHE A 120 -15.21 1.33 2.29
N ALA A 121 -14.72 2.24 1.45
CA ALA A 121 -14.75 2.10 0.00
C ALA A 121 -13.33 2.10 -0.57
N VAL A 122 -13.03 1.10 -1.40
CA VAL A 122 -11.76 1.04 -2.16
C VAL A 122 -11.92 1.93 -3.39
N THR A 123 -11.05 2.92 -3.54
CA THR A 123 -11.12 3.92 -4.62
C THR A 123 -10.07 3.71 -5.69
N GLU A 124 -8.93 3.14 -5.33
CA GLU A 124 -7.83 2.88 -6.24
C GLU A 124 -7.11 1.58 -5.87
N LEU A 125 -6.53 0.91 -6.86
CA LEU A 125 -5.70 -0.27 -6.69
C LEU A 125 -4.35 -0.05 -7.37
N ASP A 126 -3.32 0.21 -6.56
CA ASP A 126 -1.95 0.34 -7.05
C ASP A 126 -1.25 -1.04 -7.03
N SER A 127 -0.77 -1.47 -8.18
CA SER A 127 -0.08 -2.75 -8.38
C SER A 127 1.45 -2.63 -8.36
N VAL A 128 1.96 -1.40 -8.30
CA VAL A 128 3.40 -1.08 -8.20
C VAL A 128 3.58 0.02 -7.15
N PRO A 129 3.09 -0.20 -5.94
CA PRO A 129 3.05 0.86 -4.94
C PRO A 129 4.45 1.22 -4.42
N GLY A 130 4.66 2.52 -4.21
CA GLY A 130 5.80 3.07 -3.49
C GLY A 130 5.52 3.26 -2.01
N GLY A 131 6.53 3.74 -1.26
CA GLY A 131 6.35 4.17 0.13
C GLY A 131 6.36 3.07 1.19
N PHE A 132 6.62 1.81 0.84
CA PHE A 132 6.66 0.70 1.81
C PHE A 132 7.69 0.89 2.91
N GLY A 133 8.87 1.42 2.59
CA GLY A 133 9.90 1.70 3.59
C GLY A 133 9.41 2.70 4.63
N LEU A 134 8.76 3.78 4.19
CA LEU A 134 8.18 4.78 5.09
C LEU A 134 7.09 4.17 5.97
N THR A 135 6.19 3.37 5.40
CA THR A 135 5.12 2.70 6.16
C THR A 135 5.69 1.72 7.18
N ALA A 136 6.69 0.92 6.79
CA ALA A 136 7.36 -0.01 7.69
C ALA A 136 8.05 0.70 8.86
N GLU A 137 8.73 1.82 8.60
CA GLU A 137 9.36 2.64 9.63
C GLU A 137 8.32 3.24 10.57
N LEU A 138 7.25 3.84 10.04
CA LEU A 138 6.14 4.35 10.87
C LEU A 138 5.55 3.26 11.76
N MET A 139 5.30 2.07 11.25
CA MET A 139 4.82 0.94 12.04
C MET A 139 5.77 0.58 13.18
N SER A 140 7.08 0.75 12.98
CA SER A 140 8.10 0.47 14.00
C SER A 140 8.17 1.54 15.09
N LEU A 141 7.75 2.76 14.77
CA LEU A 141 7.85 3.93 15.65
C LEU A 141 6.63 4.08 16.57
N TYR A 142 5.46 3.62 16.15
CA TYR A 142 4.27 3.58 17.01
C TYR A 142 4.35 2.36 17.94
N LYS A 143 5.01 2.56 19.08
CA LYS A 143 5.28 1.50 20.07
C LYS A 143 4.48 1.73 21.34
N ASP A 144 3.35 1.07 21.45
CA ASP A 144 2.64 0.92 22.71
C ASP A 144 2.25 -0.56 22.87
N PRO A 145 2.60 -1.21 24.00
CA PRO A 145 2.29 -2.63 24.22
C PRO A 145 0.79 -2.96 24.18
N SER A 146 -0.07 -1.96 24.36
CA SER A 146 -1.53 -2.12 24.30
C SER A 146 -2.09 -2.06 22.88
N TRP A 147 -1.30 -1.64 21.89
CA TRP A 147 -1.76 -1.49 20.51
C TRP A 147 -1.49 -2.75 19.68
N GLN A 148 -2.51 -3.20 18.99
CA GLN A 148 -2.40 -4.27 18.01
C GLN A 148 -2.33 -3.66 16.62
N ILE A 149 -1.16 -3.75 15.98
CA ILE A 149 -0.94 -3.24 14.62
C ILE A 149 -1.36 -4.35 13.64
N ILE A 150 -2.24 -4.04 12.69
CA ILE A 150 -2.67 -4.97 11.64
C ILE A 150 -1.45 -5.45 10.85
N GLY A 151 -1.36 -6.77 10.66
CA GLY A 151 -0.24 -7.40 9.95
C GLY A 151 1.02 -7.61 10.79
N HIS A 152 1.10 -7.11 12.02
CA HIS A 152 2.27 -7.31 12.89
C HIS A 152 2.49 -8.78 13.25
N SER A 153 1.41 -9.54 13.45
CA SER A 153 1.48 -10.99 13.71
C SER A 153 2.12 -11.80 12.57
N LEU A 154 2.16 -11.24 11.35
CA LEU A 154 2.83 -11.82 10.19
C LEU A 154 4.30 -11.37 10.06
N GLY A 155 4.84 -10.66 11.06
CA GLY A 155 6.19 -10.11 11.06
C GLY A 155 6.29 -8.71 10.44
N GLY A 156 5.16 -8.10 10.11
CA GLY A 156 5.08 -6.77 9.51
C GLY A 156 5.59 -6.73 8.05
N ILE A 157 5.56 -5.55 7.48
CA ILE A 157 5.95 -5.30 6.08
C ILE A 157 7.36 -5.80 5.76
N PRO A 158 8.41 -5.56 6.58
CA PRO A 158 9.76 -6.03 6.24
C PRO A 158 9.82 -7.55 6.05
N THR A 159 9.22 -8.31 6.95
CA THR A 159 9.24 -9.78 6.89
C THR A 159 8.50 -10.32 5.66
N LEU A 160 7.40 -9.69 5.26
CA LEU A 160 6.64 -10.08 4.08
C LEU A 160 7.39 -9.72 2.79
N PHE A 161 8.17 -8.63 2.80
CA PHE A 161 8.91 -8.15 1.64
C PHE A 161 10.10 -9.05 1.29
N TYR A 162 10.74 -9.66 2.30
CA TYR A 162 11.92 -10.51 2.12
C TYR A 162 11.61 -12.01 1.98
N LYS A 163 10.34 -12.41 1.93
CA LYS A 163 9.91 -13.78 1.62
C LYS A 163 9.73 -13.97 0.12
#